data_c2c3f2ad01d1e4bbe95c406cb8c24fda
#
_entry.id   c2c3f2ad01d1e4bbe95c406cb8c24fda
#
_cell.length_a   1.000
_cell.length_b   1.000
_cell.length_c   1.000
_cell.angle_alpha   90.00
_cell.angle_beta   90.00
_cell.angle_gamma   90.00
#
_symmetry.space_group_name_H-M   'P 1'
#
loop_
_entity.id
_entity.type
_entity.pdbx_description
1 polymer ?
#
loop_
_entity_poly.entity_id
_entity_poly.type
_entity_poly.pdbx_seq_one_letter_code
_entity_poly.pdbx_strand_id
1 'polypeptide(L)'
;MVDHSKSEDAVATMRRINRAWLDGQVEDLAPMVHPEIVMVLPGFAGRIQGRDEFLAGFRDFCQNARIHELREHDHQVDVAGDTAVVTFQYEMVYERSGERFRATGRDLWVFQSQGGSWIAVWRTMFDTEEKAA
;
A
#
# COMPACT_ATOMS: atom_id res chain seq x y z
N MET A 1 -30.12 -2.75 -1.78
CA MET A 1 -29.17 -3.30 -2.79
C MET A 1 -27.74 -2.89 -2.40
N VAL A 2 -26.84 -3.85 -2.40
CA VAL A 2 -25.43 -3.57 -2.12
C VAL A 2 -24.78 -3.04 -3.41
N ASP A 3 -24.11 -1.90 -3.30
CA ASP A 3 -23.38 -1.33 -4.44
C ASP A 3 -21.95 -1.89 -4.45
N HIS A 4 -21.73 -2.90 -5.29
CA HIS A 4 -20.43 -3.52 -5.43
C HIS A 4 -19.42 -2.68 -6.23
N SER A 5 -19.87 -1.63 -6.94
CA SER A 5 -18.98 -0.82 -7.76
C SER A 5 -17.99 -0.02 -6.90
N LYS A 6 -18.40 0.46 -5.74
CA LYS A 6 -17.51 1.16 -4.80
C LYS A 6 -16.42 0.24 -4.28
N SER A 7 -16.78 -1.00 -3.93
CA SER A 7 -15.81 -2.01 -3.47
C SER A 7 -14.82 -2.35 -4.58
N GLU A 8 -15.30 -2.56 -5.79
CA GLU A 8 -14.45 -2.87 -6.95
C GLU A 8 -13.49 -1.72 -7.25
N ASP A 9 -13.97 -0.49 -7.19
CA ASP A 9 -13.14 0.71 -7.42
C ASP A 9 -12.06 0.87 -6.37
N ALA A 10 -12.37 0.59 -5.11
CA ALA A 10 -11.38 0.65 -4.03
C ALA A 10 -10.28 -0.40 -4.22
N VAL A 11 -10.65 -1.64 -4.58
CA VAL A 11 -9.67 -2.69 -4.88
C VAL A 11 -8.83 -2.33 -6.09
N ALA A 12 -9.48 -1.77 -7.14
CA ALA A 12 -8.76 -1.34 -8.34
C ALA A 12 -7.73 -0.24 -8.01
N THR A 13 -8.08 0.71 -7.14
CA THR A 13 -7.15 1.73 -6.67
C THR A 13 -5.98 1.10 -5.92
N MET A 14 -6.27 0.14 -5.03
CA MET A 14 -5.23 -0.56 -4.28
C MET A 14 -4.26 -1.28 -5.22
N ARG A 15 -4.77 -1.96 -6.23
CA ARG A 15 -3.94 -2.66 -7.22
C ARG A 15 -3.07 -1.69 -8.03
N ARG A 16 -3.59 -0.51 -8.38
CA ARG A 16 -2.80 0.50 -9.07
C ARG A 16 -1.66 1.02 -8.19
N ILE A 17 -1.91 1.20 -6.90
CA ILE A 17 -0.86 1.60 -5.95
C ILE A 17 0.23 0.54 -5.90
N ASN A 18 -0.14 -0.73 -5.72
CA ASN A 18 0.83 -1.83 -5.69
C ASN A 18 1.56 -1.99 -7.02
N ARG A 19 0.90 -1.73 -8.14
CA ARG A 19 1.54 -1.78 -9.46
C ARG A 19 2.59 -0.67 -9.62
N ALA A 20 2.28 0.55 -9.18
CA ALA A 20 3.24 1.65 -9.20
C ALA A 20 4.46 1.33 -8.33
N TRP A 21 4.23 0.70 -7.18
CA TRP A 21 5.27 0.22 -6.29
C TRP A 21 6.17 -0.82 -6.97
N LEU A 22 5.54 -1.85 -7.56
CA LEU A 22 6.27 -2.93 -8.25
C LEU A 22 7.10 -2.38 -9.42
N ASP A 23 6.55 -1.44 -10.18
CA ASP A 23 7.20 -0.86 -11.35
C ASP A 23 8.19 0.26 -11.01
N GLY A 24 8.29 0.64 -9.72
CA GLY A 24 9.15 1.72 -9.28
C GLY A 24 8.69 3.11 -9.73
N GLN A 25 7.43 3.26 -10.10
CA GLN A 25 6.85 4.51 -10.59
C GLN A 25 6.22 5.29 -9.44
N VAL A 26 7.04 5.75 -8.50
CA VAL A 26 6.58 6.38 -7.26
C VAL A 26 5.73 7.62 -7.53
N GLU A 27 6.04 8.38 -8.56
CA GLU A 27 5.30 9.60 -8.88
C GLU A 27 3.85 9.30 -9.31
N ASP A 28 3.57 8.08 -9.78
CA ASP A 28 2.20 7.68 -10.12
C ASP A 28 1.34 7.46 -8.88
N LEU A 29 1.96 7.34 -7.71
CA LEU A 29 1.24 7.22 -6.43
C LEU A 29 0.66 8.56 -5.96
N ALA A 30 1.32 9.66 -6.26
CA ALA A 30 0.98 10.97 -5.71
C ALA A 30 -0.50 11.33 -5.84
N PRO A 31 -1.16 11.13 -7.00
CA PRO A 31 -2.58 11.46 -7.14
C PRO A 31 -3.52 10.58 -6.29
N MET A 32 -3.04 9.41 -5.85
CA MET A 32 -3.84 8.44 -5.08
C MET A 32 -3.58 8.53 -3.58
N VAL A 33 -2.77 9.49 -3.14
CA VAL A 33 -2.36 9.66 -1.75
C VAL A 33 -2.78 11.04 -1.25
N HIS A 34 -3.47 11.06 -0.12
CA HIS A 34 -3.89 12.32 0.50
C HIS A 34 -2.67 13.10 1.00
N PRO A 35 -2.67 14.46 0.88
CA PRO A 35 -1.56 15.26 1.40
C PRO A 35 -1.25 15.04 2.88
N GLU A 36 -2.24 14.65 3.67
CA GLU A 36 -2.11 14.42 5.11
C GLU A 36 -2.13 12.94 5.50
N ILE A 37 -1.79 12.04 4.58
CA ILE A 37 -1.76 10.60 4.87
C ILE A 37 -0.92 10.30 6.10
N VAL A 38 -1.36 9.31 6.87
CA VAL A 38 -0.60 8.78 8.00
C VAL A 38 -0.31 7.30 7.73
N MET A 39 0.95 6.91 7.87
CA MET A 39 1.34 5.51 7.89
C MET A 39 1.85 5.17 9.28
N VAL A 40 1.26 4.17 9.90
CA VAL A 40 1.70 3.66 11.18
C VAL A 40 2.62 2.47 10.92
N LEU A 41 3.83 2.51 11.47
CA LEU A 41 4.79 1.44 11.29
C LEU A 41 4.38 0.20 12.09
N PRO A 42 4.79 -1.02 11.66
CA PRO A 42 4.40 -2.25 12.35
C PRO A 42 4.68 -2.18 13.86
N GLY A 43 3.71 -2.69 14.64
CA GLY A 43 3.79 -2.67 16.09
C GLY A 43 3.67 -1.29 16.71
N PHE A 44 3.13 -0.32 15.97
CA PHE A 44 3.03 1.08 16.39
C PHE A 44 4.40 1.69 16.75
N ALA A 45 5.45 1.20 16.10
CA ALA A 45 6.83 1.61 16.37
C ALA A 45 7.15 3.05 15.95
N GLY A 46 6.30 3.65 15.13
CA GLY A 46 6.49 5.02 14.67
C GLY A 46 5.39 5.40 13.68
N ARG A 47 5.43 6.65 13.25
CA ARG A 47 4.45 7.21 12.31
C ARG A 47 5.16 8.01 11.23
N ILE A 48 4.67 7.88 10.00
CA ILE A 48 5.05 8.74 8.88
C ILE A 48 3.84 9.61 8.60
N GLN A 49 4.03 10.92 8.59
CA GLN A 49 2.93 11.88 8.41
C GLN A 49 3.17 12.73 7.18
N GLY A 50 2.16 12.77 6.32
CA GLY A 50 2.18 13.57 5.10
C GLY A 50 2.65 12.80 3.88
N ARG A 51 2.12 13.25 2.73
CA ARG A 51 2.39 12.61 1.44
C ARG A 51 3.87 12.64 1.07
N ASP A 52 4.56 13.76 1.32
CA ASP A 52 5.95 13.89 0.92
C ASP A 52 6.84 12.88 1.62
N GLU A 53 6.67 12.71 2.94
CA GLU A 53 7.41 11.70 3.70
C GLU A 53 7.02 10.28 3.29
N PHE A 54 5.74 10.06 3.03
CA PHE A 54 5.24 8.77 2.59
C PHE A 54 5.86 8.36 1.25
N LEU A 55 5.87 9.27 0.28
CA LEU A 55 6.46 9.02 -1.03
C LEU A 55 7.98 8.92 -0.96
N ALA A 56 8.63 9.68 -0.08
CA ALA A 56 10.08 9.60 0.13
C ALA A 56 10.49 8.19 0.58
N GLY A 57 9.71 7.57 1.47
CA GLY A 57 9.96 6.19 1.90
C GLY A 57 9.85 5.19 0.75
N PHE A 58 8.85 5.34 -0.09
CA PHE A 58 8.70 4.50 -1.29
C PHE A 58 9.84 4.71 -2.26
N ARG A 59 10.22 5.97 -2.48
CA ARG A 59 11.32 6.32 -3.39
C ARG A 59 12.64 5.76 -2.90
N ASP A 60 12.91 5.85 -1.60
CA ASP A 60 14.12 5.30 -0.99
C ASP A 60 14.21 3.79 -1.22
N PHE A 61 13.12 3.07 -0.97
CA PHE A 61 13.08 1.63 -1.21
C PHE A 61 13.34 1.32 -2.69
N CYS A 62 12.65 2.00 -3.61
CA CYS A 62 12.79 1.75 -5.04
C CYS A 62 14.19 2.05 -5.56
N GLN A 63 14.90 2.99 -4.95
CA GLN A 63 16.28 3.33 -5.33
C GLN A 63 17.31 2.33 -4.78
N ASN A 64 17.02 1.69 -3.65
CA ASN A 64 17.96 0.83 -2.94
C ASN A 64 17.62 -0.66 -3.03
N ALA A 65 16.48 -1.01 -3.59
CA ALA A 65 16.03 -2.38 -3.71
C ALA A 65 15.38 -2.62 -5.07
N ARG A 66 15.40 -3.88 -5.49
CA ARG A 66 14.72 -4.31 -6.71
C ARG A 66 13.69 -5.36 -6.35
N ILE A 67 12.43 -5.11 -6.71
CA ILE A 67 11.35 -6.06 -6.46
C ILE A 67 11.32 -7.06 -7.61
N HIS A 68 11.52 -8.35 -7.28
CA HIS A 68 11.44 -9.45 -8.24
C HIS A 68 10.04 -9.99 -8.36
N GLU A 69 9.29 -9.98 -7.25
CA GLU A 69 7.97 -10.59 -7.21
C GLU A 69 7.15 -9.88 -6.13
N LEU A 70 5.90 -9.58 -6.45
CA LEU A 70 4.93 -9.09 -5.49
C LEU A 70 3.60 -9.80 -5.75
N ARG A 71 3.15 -10.56 -4.75
CA ARG A 71 1.86 -11.24 -4.79
C ARG A 71 0.96 -10.68 -3.71
N GLU A 72 -0.27 -10.38 -4.07
CA GLU A 72 -1.29 -9.95 -3.13
C GLU A 72 -2.49 -10.88 -3.25
N HIS A 73 -3.05 -11.25 -2.10
CA HIS A 73 -4.17 -12.17 -2.06
C HIS A 73 -5.04 -11.92 -0.83
N ASP A 74 -6.22 -12.56 -0.81
CA ASP A 74 -7.19 -12.45 0.28
C ASP A 74 -7.64 -11.01 0.52
N HIS A 75 -7.94 -10.28 -0.55
CA HIS A 75 -8.45 -8.93 -0.45
C HIS A 75 -9.83 -8.91 0.20
N GLN A 76 -9.99 -8.03 1.20
CA GLN A 76 -11.27 -7.72 1.79
C GLN A 76 -11.49 -6.23 1.74
N VAL A 77 -12.71 -5.83 1.44
CA VAL A 77 -13.08 -4.42 1.30
C VAL A 77 -14.34 -4.16 2.11
N ASP A 78 -14.26 -3.18 2.98
CA ASP A 78 -15.41 -2.69 3.74
C ASP A 78 -15.67 -1.25 3.35
N VAL A 79 -16.87 -0.93 2.89
CA VAL A 79 -17.24 0.41 2.46
C VAL A 79 -18.33 0.95 3.37
N ALA A 80 -18.13 2.14 3.90
CA ALA A 80 -19.10 2.88 4.68
C ALA A 80 -19.13 4.32 4.18
N GLY A 81 -20.18 4.69 3.42
CA GLY A 81 -20.29 6.02 2.84
C GLY A 81 -19.11 6.33 1.91
N ASP A 82 -18.35 7.36 2.27
CA ASP A 82 -17.20 7.83 1.50
C ASP A 82 -15.88 7.26 1.98
N THR A 83 -15.92 6.21 2.83
CA THR A 83 -14.74 5.57 3.38
C THR A 83 -14.69 4.11 2.96
N ALA A 84 -13.52 3.65 2.56
CA ALA A 84 -13.28 2.24 2.28
C ALA A 84 -12.05 1.77 3.03
N VAL A 85 -12.12 0.56 3.59
CA VAL A 85 -10.98 -0.11 4.21
C VAL A 85 -10.64 -1.32 3.35
N VAL A 86 -9.41 -1.40 2.89
CA VAL A 86 -8.94 -2.52 2.08
C VAL A 86 -7.83 -3.23 2.84
N THR A 87 -7.99 -4.53 3.02
CA THR A 87 -6.96 -5.37 3.61
C THR A 87 -6.59 -6.48 2.65
N PHE A 88 -5.34 -6.92 2.70
CA PHE A 88 -4.86 -8.04 1.91
C PHE A 88 -3.61 -8.64 2.54
N GLN A 89 -3.28 -9.84 2.11
CA GLN A 89 -2.00 -10.46 2.44
C GLN A 89 -1.04 -10.23 1.29
N TYR A 90 0.23 -10.02 1.60
CA TYR A 90 1.24 -9.86 0.57
C TYR A 90 2.42 -10.80 0.79
N GLU A 91 3.07 -11.14 -0.31
CA GLU A 91 4.35 -11.81 -0.33
C GLU A 91 5.21 -11.10 -1.38
N MET A 92 6.39 -10.66 -0.97
CA MET A 92 7.30 -9.92 -1.82
C MET A 92 8.68 -10.55 -1.78
N VAL A 93 9.29 -10.73 -2.96
CA VAL A 93 10.70 -11.10 -3.07
C VAL A 93 11.44 -9.90 -3.63
N TYR A 94 12.42 -9.42 -2.91
CA TYR A 94 13.21 -8.28 -3.35
C TYR A 94 14.69 -8.51 -3.07
N GLU A 95 15.50 -7.70 -3.72
CA GLU A 95 16.96 -7.75 -3.60
C GLU A 95 17.45 -6.39 -3.15
N ARG A 96 18.34 -6.39 -2.17
CA ARG A 96 19.03 -5.20 -1.68
C ARG A 96 20.48 -5.54 -1.43
N SER A 97 21.40 -4.75 -1.97
CA SER A 97 22.85 -4.96 -1.77
C SER A 97 23.32 -6.35 -2.15
N GLY A 98 22.72 -6.92 -3.20
CA GLY A 98 23.08 -8.25 -3.70
C GLY A 98 22.46 -9.42 -2.94
N GLU A 99 21.66 -9.16 -1.91
CA GLU A 99 20.98 -10.20 -1.12
C GLU A 99 19.50 -10.21 -1.43
N ARG A 100 18.93 -11.40 -1.51
CA ARG A 100 17.49 -11.59 -1.72
C ARG A 100 16.78 -11.84 -0.41
N PHE A 101 15.61 -11.24 -0.28
CA PHE A 101 14.74 -11.37 0.89
C PHE A 101 13.34 -11.72 0.45
N ARG A 102 12.65 -12.50 1.30
CA ARG A 102 11.22 -12.76 1.17
C ARG A 102 10.52 -12.11 2.34
N ALA A 103 9.65 -11.17 2.04
CA ALA A 103 8.87 -10.46 3.04
C ALA A 103 7.41 -10.85 2.90
N THR A 104 6.75 -11.14 4.02
CA THR A 104 5.32 -11.43 4.06
C THR A 104 4.66 -10.58 5.11
N GLY A 105 3.36 -10.38 4.97
CA GLY A 105 2.59 -9.63 5.95
C GLY A 105 1.16 -9.39 5.50
N ARG A 106 0.48 -8.59 6.31
CA ARG A 106 -0.87 -8.12 6.01
C ARG A 106 -0.83 -6.61 5.92
N ASP A 107 -1.55 -6.07 4.96
CA ASP A 107 -1.62 -4.63 4.72
C ASP A 107 -3.04 -4.15 4.97
N LEU A 108 -3.17 -2.96 5.53
CA LEU A 108 -4.46 -2.30 5.75
C LEU A 108 -4.35 -0.87 5.26
N TRP A 109 -5.24 -0.51 4.34
CA TRP A 109 -5.32 0.84 3.78
C TRP A 109 -6.72 1.39 3.99
N VAL A 110 -6.79 2.65 4.37
CA VAL A 110 -8.05 3.40 4.46
C VAL A 110 -8.07 4.43 3.34
N PHE A 111 -9.17 4.44 2.61
CA PHE A 111 -9.40 5.37 1.50
C PHE A 111 -10.61 6.24 1.78
N GLN A 112 -10.55 7.47 1.30
CA GLN A 112 -11.72 8.37 1.24
C GLN A 112 -12.04 8.68 -0.21
N SER A 113 -13.33 8.78 -0.51
CA SER A 113 -13.79 9.19 -1.84
C SER A 113 -13.74 10.72 -1.93
N GLN A 114 -13.01 11.23 -2.89
CA GLN A 114 -12.90 12.65 -3.17
C GLN A 114 -13.02 12.88 -4.68
N GLY A 115 -14.03 13.63 -5.11
CA GLY A 115 -14.23 13.90 -6.52
C GLY A 115 -14.41 12.67 -7.39
N GLY A 116 -15.01 11.61 -6.85
CA GLY A 116 -15.22 10.35 -7.55
C GLY A 116 -14.03 9.39 -7.56
N SER A 117 -12.93 9.73 -6.89
CA SER A 117 -11.75 8.89 -6.79
C SER A 117 -11.48 8.49 -5.35
N TRP A 118 -10.97 7.27 -5.16
CA TRP A 118 -10.52 6.82 -3.84
C TRP A 118 -9.10 7.30 -3.59
N ILE A 119 -8.90 7.98 -2.44
CA ILE A 119 -7.62 8.57 -2.06
C ILE A 119 -7.18 7.94 -0.74
N ALA A 120 -5.95 7.42 -0.69
CA ALA A 120 -5.40 6.80 0.52
C ALA A 120 -5.14 7.84 1.61
N VAL A 121 -5.70 7.62 2.80
CA VAL A 121 -5.57 8.54 3.94
C VAL A 121 -4.85 7.93 5.13
N TRP A 122 -4.74 6.60 5.19
CA TRP A 122 -4.11 5.92 6.31
C TRP A 122 -3.64 4.52 5.89
N ARG A 123 -2.52 4.06 6.45
CA ARG A 123 -1.98 2.74 6.15
C ARG A 123 -1.24 2.17 7.35
N THR A 124 -1.35 0.87 7.56
CA THR A 124 -0.47 0.13 8.45
C THR A 124 -0.27 -1.31 7.95
N MET A 125 0.70 -2.01 8.53
CA MET A 125 1.00 -3.40 8.22
C MET A 125 1.02 -4.23 9.50
N PHE A 126 0.64 -5.50 9.38
CA PHE A 126 0.59 -6.45 10.48
C PHE A 126 1.35 -7.73 10.13
N ASP A 127 1.77 -8.46 11.15
CA ASP A 127 2.35 -9.80 11.01
C ASP A 127 3.50 -9.84 10.00
N THR A 128 4.31 -8.77 9.99
CA THR A 128 5.40 -8.67 9.04
C THR A 128 6.54 -9.63 9.40
N GLU A 129 7.00 -10.39 8.43
CA GLU A 129 8.15 -11.27 8.56
C GLU A 129 9.07 -11.09 7.36
N GLU A 130 10.37 -11.20 7.59
CA GLU A 130 11.36 -11.11 6.54
C GLU A 130 12.42 -12.17 6.74
N LYS A 131 12.73 -12.90 5.67
CA LYS A 131 13.73 -13.98 5.68
C LYS A 131 14.62 -13.86 4.45
N ALA A 132 15.82 -14.40 4.56
CA ALA A 132 16.67 -14.58 3.39
C ALA A 132 15.98 -15.53 2.39
N ALA A 133 16.00 -15.15 1.15
CA ALA A 133 15.36 -15.95 0.09
C ALA A 133 16.38 -16.66 -0.77
#